data_2f349cdc54e480200c4ccebbb6ef6ff1
#
_entry.id   2f349cdc54e480200c4ccebbb6ef6ff1
#
_cell.length_a   1.000
_cell.length_b   1.000
_cell.length_c   1.000
_cell.angle_alpha   90.00
_cell.angle_beta   90.00
_cell.angle_gamma   90.00
#
_symmetry.space_group_name_H-M   'P 1'
#
loop_
_entity.id
_entity.type
_entity.pdbx_description
1 polymer ?
#
loop_
_entity_poly.entity_id
_entity_poly.type
_entity_poly.pdbx_seq_one_letter_code
_entity_poly.pdbx_strand_id
1 'polypeptide(L)'
;MGVVEGIFSGPMEGLPAGFSLPKQSVNSASLTKLGIPSDSNLYRFKKKKGDPDMAILLLTTAELDELNALGFFLQPGDLGENILLKDIDFNHLKPDTILNVGSEVILQVSRICEPCRTLSQLPTIGKTQVKELLQKSRGLRGWYARVLRE
;
A
#
# COMPACT_ATOMS: atom_id res chain seq x y z
N MET A 1 11.94 7.35 15.21
CA MET A 1 12.33 6.28 14.28
C MET A 1 11.16 5.31 14.13
N GLY A 2 10.76 5.04 12.91
CA GLY A 2 9.68 4.09 12.63
C GLY A 2 10.17 2.65 12.50
N VAL A 3 9.24 1.74 12.44
CA VAL A 3 9.49 0.30 12.30
C VAL A 3 8.72 -0.23 11.09
N VAL A 4 9.34 -1.12 10.32
CA VAL A 4 8.63 -1.90 9.29
C VAL A 4 7.87 -3.01 10.00
N GLU A 5 6.55 -2.88 10.06
CA GLU A 5 5.67 -3.86 10.72
C GLU A 5 5.36 -5.03 9.80
N GLY A 6 5.28 -4.79 8.49
CA GLY A 6 4.99 -5.83 7.52
C GLY A 6 5.40 -5.46 6.11
N ILE A 7 5.65 -6.48 5.30
CA ILE A 7 5.97 -6.37 3.88
C ILE A 7 4.97 -7.23 3.12
N PHE A 8 4.40 -6.70 2.04
CA PHE A 8 3.35 -7.37 1.29
C PHE A 8 3.62 -7.32 -0.20
N SER A 9 3.32 -8.41 -0.84
CA SER A 9 3.45 -8.57 -2.28
C SER A 9 2.23 -9.35 -2.77
N GLY A 10 1.75 -9.07 -3.93
CA GLY A 10 0.52 -9.71 -4.34
C GLY A 10 0.35 -9.93 -5.79
N PRO A 11 -0.78 -10.54 -6.11
CA PRO A 11 -1.88 -10.89 -5.20
C PRO A 11 -1.58 -12.13 -4.35
N MET A 12 -2.38 -12.30 -3.28
CA MET A 12 -2.41 -13.54 -2.51
C MET A 12 -2.79 -14.71 -3.43
N GLU A 13 -2.23 -15.89 -3.18
CA GLU A 13 -2.57 -17.10 -3.94
C GLU A 13 -4.03 -17.50 -3.73
N GLY A 14 -4.64 -18.10 -4.76
CA GLY A 14 -6.00 -18.61 -4.69
C GLY A 14 -7.10 -17.58 -4.93
N LEU A 15 -6.76 -16.34 -5.24
CA LEU A 15 -7.76 -15.32 -5.59
C LEU A 15 -8.33 -15.55 -6.99
N PRO A 16 -9.58 -15.09 -7.24
CA PRO A 16 -10.14 -15.11 -8.58
C PRO A 16 -9.24 -14.39 -9.60
N ALA A 17 -9.30 -14.82 -10.86
CA ALA A 17 -8.53 -14.21 -11.94
C ALA A 17 -8.81 -12.70 -12.03
N GLY A 18 -7.73 -11.91 -12.15
CA GLY A 18 -7.82 -10.45 -12.23
C GLY A 18 -7.90 -9.73 -10.89
N PHE A 19 -8.02 -10.45 -9.78
CA PHE A 19 -7.97 -9.84 -8.45
C PHE A 19 -6.53 -9.51 -8.05
N SER A 20 -6.34 -8.33 -7.48
CA SER A 20 -5.02 -7.86 -6.99
C SER A 20 -4.99 -7.69 -5.46
N LEU A 21 -6.11 -7.82 -4.79
CA LEU A 21 -6.24 -7.67 -3.34
C LEU A 21 -6.97 -8.87 -2.73
N PRO A 22 -6.64 -9.24 -1.51
CA PRO A 22 -5.57 -8.69 -0.67
C PRO A 22 -4.18 -9.13 -1.13
N LYS A 23 -3.15 -8.44 -0.64
CA LYS A 23 -1.76 -8.84 -0.82
C LYS A 23 -1.32 -9.80 0.27
N GLN A 24 -0.29 -10.56 -0.02
CA GLN A 24 0.26 -11.60 0.85
C GLN A 24 1.45 -11.07 1.64
N SER A 25 1.50 -11.36 2.95
CA SER A 25 2.66 -11.08 3.78
C SER A 25 3.87 -11.89 3.32
N VAL A 26 5.03 -11.25 3.25
CA VAL A 26 6.31 -11.89 2.96
C VAL A 26 7.33 -11.50 4.02
N ASN A 27 8.31 -12.37 4.27
CA ASN A 27 9.31 -12.14 5.32
C ASN A 27 10.36 -11.11 4.89
N SER A 28 10.64 -11.05 3.60
CA SER A 28 11.62 -10.13 3.03
C SER A 28 11.27 -9.83 1.58
N ALA A 29 11.78 -8.72 1.07
CA ALA A 29 11.63 -8.35 -0.32
C ALA A 29 12.84 -7.56 -0.79
N SER A 30 13.18 -7.70 -2.05
CA SER A 30 14.10 -6.81 -2.74
C SER A 30 13.29 -5.73 -3.44
N LEU A 31 13.75 -4.50 -3.36
CA LEU A 31 13.09 -3.37 -4.01
C LEU A 31 13.93 -2.93 -5.20
N THR A 32 13.29 -2.77 -6.33
CA THR A 32 13.86 -2.19 -7.54
C THR A 32 13.20 -0.84 -7.83
N LYS A 33 13.73 -0.11 -8.78
CA LYS A 33 13.09 1.15 -9.22
C LYS A 33 11.68 0.97 -9.75
N LEU A 34 11.30 -0.25 -10.10
CA LEU A 34 9.95 -0.60 -10.53
C LEU A 34 9.09 -1.19 -9.40
N GLY A 35 9.63 -1.27 -8.19
CA GLY A 35 8.94 -1.81 -7.03
C GLY A 35 9.44 -3.19 -6.64
N ILE A 36 8.59 -3.96 -5.97
CA ILE A 36 8.89 -5.35 -5.60
C ILE A 36 8.64 -6.23 -6.82
N PRO A 37 9.64 -7.00 -7.31
CA PRO A 37 9.49 -7.79 -8.54
C PRO A 37 8.32 -8.78 -8.52
N SER A 38 8.02 -9.36 -7.36
CA SER A 38 6.91 -10.31 -7.20
C SER A 38 5.54 -9.64 -7.04
N ASP A 39 5.51 -8.32 -6.94
CA ASP A 39 4.26 -7.58 -6.76
C ASP A 39 3.52 -7.37 -8.08
N SER A 40 2.20 -7.43 -8.01
CA SER A 40 1.32 -7.23 -9.15
C SER A 40 0.43 -6.01 -8.90
N ASN A 41 0.87 -4.84 -9.37
CA ASN A 41 0.05 -3.64 -9.37
C ASN A 41 -0.54 -3.43 -10.76
N LEU A 42 -1.69 -4.07 -11.02
CA LEU A 42 -2.34 -4.02 -12.32
C LEU A 42 -2.69 -2.60 -12.75
N TYR A 43 -3.11 -1.76 -11.82
CA TYR A 43 -3.43 -0.37 -12.13
C TYR A 43 -2.20 0.38 -12.63
N ARG A 44 -1.07 0.24 -11.93
CA ARG A 44 0.18 0.88 -12.33
C ARG A 44 0.64 0.44 -13.72
N PHE A 45 0.61 -0.88 -13.98
CA PHE A 45 1.06 -1.41 -15.26
C PHE A 45 0.12 -1.09 -16.42
N LYS A 46 -1.19 -1.23 -16.20
CA LYS A 46 -2.18 -1.03 -17.27
C LYS A 46 -2.53 0.44 -17.53
N LYS A 47 -2.62 1.24 -16.46
CA LYS A 47 -3.09 2.63 -16.55
C LYS A 47 -1.98 3.67 -16.42
N LYS A 48 -0.92 3.37 -15.70
CA LYS A 48 0.18 4.29 -15.42
C LYS A 48 1.49 3.89 -16.08
N LYS A 49 1.47 2.90 -16.96
CA LYS A 49 2.64 2.47 -17.76
C LYS A 49 3.89 2.16 -16.89
N GLY A 50 3.68 1.60 -15.71
CA GLY A 50 4.77 1.25 -14.81
C GLY A 50 5.43 2.46 -14.14
N ASP A 51 4.68 3.52 -13.86
CA ASP A 51 5.18 4.77 -13.27
C ASP A 51 6.07 4.51 -12.03
N PRO A 52 7.37 4.90 -12.07
CA PRO A 52 8.28 4.68 -10.93
C PRO A 52 7.88 5.45 -9.67
N ASP A 53 7.10 6.52 -9.80
CA ASP A 53 6.59 7.27 -8.65
C ASP A 53 5.55 6.50 -7.86
N MET A 54 5.03 5.40 -8.41
CA MET A 54 4.09 4.49 -7.78
C MET A 54 4.73 3.12 -7.48
N ALA A 55 6.04 3.06 -7.37
CA ALA A 55 6.76 1.79 -7.22
C ALA A 55 6.38 1.06 -5.93
N ILE A 56 6.25 1.79 -4.83
CA ILE A 56 5.95 1.26 -3.49
C ILE A 56 4.77 2.02 -2.90
N LEU A 57 3.84 1.30 -2.31
CA LEU A 57 2.76 1.88 -1.52
C LEU A 57 3.07 1.69 -0.03
N LEU A 58 3.15 2.80 0.69
CA LEU A 58 3.38 2.86 2.13
C LEU A 58 2.06 3.11 2.85
N LEU A 59 1.84 2.40 3.94
CA LEU A 59 0.71 2.63 4.85
C LEU A 59 1.24 2.62 6.27
N THR A 60 0.60 3.36 7.17
CA THR A 60 0.92 3.30 8.60
C THR A 60 -0.14 2.50 9.35
N THR A 61 0.25 1.91 10.47
CA THR A 61 -0.72 1.24 11.36
C THR A 61 -1.76 2.22 11.88
N ALA A 62 -1.40 3.49 12.07
CA ALA A 62 -2.33 4.53 12.50
C ALA A 62 -3.45 4.77 11.49
N GLU A 63 -3.14 4.82 10.21
CA GLU A 63 -4.14 4.95 9.15
C GLU A 63 -5.09 3.75 9.13
N LEU A 64 -4.55 2.55 9.25
CA LEU A 64 -5.33 1.31 9.29
C LEU A 64 -6.25 1.29 10.52
N ASP A 65 -5.75 1.69 11.67
CA ASP A 65 -6.52 1.75 12.92
C ASP A 65 -7.66 2.78 12.83
N GLU A 66 -7.41 3.95 12.22
CA GLU A 66 -8.45 4.94 12.01
C GLU A 66 -9.57 4.42 11.13
N LEU A 67 -9.26 3.71 10.05
CA LEU A 67 -10.26 3.12 9.18
C LEU A 67 -11.07 2.04 9.92
N ASN A 68 -10.41 1.20 10.70
CA ASN A 68 -11.10 0.15 11.46
C ASN A 68 -11.97 0.75 12.59
N ALA A 69 -11.57 1.89 13.15
CA ALA A 69 -12.40 2.61 14.12
C ALA A 69 -13.71 3.16 13.51
N LEU A 70 -13.75 3.33 12.18
CA LEU A 70 -14.95 3.73 11.45
C LEU A 70 -15.91 2.55 11.15
N GLY A 71 -15.56 1.34 11.58
CA GLY A 71 -16.40 0.15 11.44
C GLY A 71 -16.00 -0.81 10.33
N PHE A 72 -14.87 -0.57 9.67
CA PHE A 72 -14.35 -1.52 8.68
C PHE A 72 -13.55 -2.63 9.36
N PHE A 73 -13.39 -3.76 8.66
CA PHE A 73 -12.59 -4.90 9.12
C PHE A 73 -11.45 -5.12 8.13
N LEU A 74 -10.43 -4.27 8.22
CA LEU A 74 -9.28 -4.29 7.34
C LEU A 74 -8.08 -4.91 8.05
N GLN A 75 -7.41 -5.82 7.35
CA GLN A 75 -6.19 -6.46 7.80
C GLN A 75 -4.99 -5.88 7.05
N PRO A 76 -3.77 -5.99 7.61
CA PRO A 76 -2.56 -5.67 6.86
C PRO A 76 -2.52 -6.40 5.51
N GLY A 77 -2.18 -5.68 4.45
CA GLY A 77 -2.18 -6.19 3.07
C GLY A 77 -3.48 -5.91 2.30
N ASP A 78 -4.58 -5.65 3.00
CA ASP A 78 -5.89 -5.46 2.37
C ASP A 78 -5.94 -4.20 1.48
N LEU A 79 -5.30 -3.13 1.92
CA LEU A 79 -5.31 -1.87 1.18
C LEU A 79 -4.31 -1.84 0.03
N GLY A 80 -3.58 -2.93 -0.19
CA GLY A 80 -2.62 -3.03 -1.28
C GLY A 80 -1.26 -2.43 -0.96
N GLU A 81 -1.00 -2.11 0.30
CA GLU A 81 0.30 -1.59 0.72
C GLU A 81 1.40 -2.65 0.53
N ASN A 82 2.59 -2.16 0.20
CA ASN A 82 3.79 -2.98 0.14
C ASN A 82 4.54 -2.98 1.46
N ILE A 83 4.54 -1.85 2.15
CA ILE A 83 5.21 -1.69 3.44
C ILE A 83 4.24 -1.05 4.42
N LEU A 84 4.00 -1.75 5.52
CA LEU A 84 3.24 -1.24 6.66
C LEU A 84 4.23 -0.71 7.69
N LEU A 85 4.09 0.56 8.04
CA LEU A 85 4.97 1.25 8.97
C LEU A 85 4.27 1.44 10.31
N LYS A 86 5.02 1.27 11.38
CA LYS A 86 4.58 1.47 12.76
C LYS A 86 5.48 2.51 13.43
N ASP A 87 4.94 3.15 14.45
CA ASP A 87 5.66 4.14 15.26
C ASP A 87 6.19 5.32 14.42
N ILE A 88 5.45 5.69 13.40
CA ILE A 88 5.72 6.87 12.58
C ILE A 88 4.44 7.67 12.45
N ASP A 89 4.54 8.98 12.61
CA ASP A 89 3.41 9.87 12.40
C ASP A 89 3.18 10.06 10.91
N PHE A 90 2.04 9.57 10.40
CA PHE A 90 1.73 9.68 8.98
C PHE A 90 1.55 11.13 8.51
N ASN A 91 1.31 12.08 9.43
CA ASN A 91 1.28 13.50 9.08
C ASN A 91 2.67 14.03 8.66
N HIS A 92 3.73 13.31 9.00
CA HIS A 92 5.08 13.64 8.54
C HIS A 92 5.38 13.09 7.15
N LEU A 93 4.56 12.17 6.65
CA LEU A 93 4.68 11.67 5.28
C LEU A 93 4.04 12.67 4.33
N LYS A 94 4.85 13.24 3.48
CA LYS A 94 4.44 14.22 2.47
C LYS A 94 5.36 14.12 1.26
N PRO A 95 4.96 14.67 0.11
CA PRO A 95 5.83 14.62 -1.07
C PRO A 95 7.25 15.08 -0.76
N ASP A 96 8.21 14.38 -1.32
CA ASP A 96 9.65 14.57 -1.20
C ASP A 96 10.28 14.14 0.13
N THR A 97 9.50 13.64 1.09
CA THR A 97 10.06 13.04 2.32
C THR A 97 10.94 11.85 1.98
N ILE A 98 12.15 11.81 2.53
CA ILE A 98 13.11 10.74 2.34
C ILE A 98 13.02 9.77 3.52
N LEU A 99 12.95 8.47 3.21
CA LEU A 99 12.90 7.41 4.20
C LEU A 99 14.05 6.44 3.94
N ASN A 100 14.85 6.21 4.97
CA ASN A 100 15.84 5.12 4.95
C ASN A 100 15.15 3.88 5.52
N VAL A 101 15.08 2.82 4.72
CA VAL A 101 14.36 1.60 5.07
C VAL A 101 15.34 0.43 5.11
N GLY A 102 15.48 -0.20 6.27
CA GLY A 102 16.50 -1.21 6.48
C GLY A 102 17.90 -0.60 6.36
N SER A 103 18.87 -1.41 5.92
CA SER A 103 20.27 -0.99 5.81
C SER A 103 20.64 -0.35 4.48
N GLU A 104 19.84 -0.55 3.44
CA GLU A 104 20.28 -0.25 2.06
C GLU A 104 19.29 0.62 1.29
N VAL A 105 17.99 0.43 1.49
CA VAL A 105 16.96 1.04 0.67
C VAL A 105 16.71 2.49 1.06
N ILE A 106 16.61 3.37 0.06
CA ILE A 106 16.17 4.75 0.23
C ILE A 106 14.92 4.97 -0.62
N LEU A 107 13.85 5.42 0.03
CA LEU A 107 12.60 5.77 -0.62
C LEU A 107 12.37 7.28 -0.54
N GLN A 108 11.66 7.80 -1.54
CA GLN A 108 11.16 9.17 -1.52
C GLN A 108 9.66 9.16 -1.73
N VAL A 109 8.93 9.73 -0.79
CA VAL A 109 7.47 9.86 -0.92
C VAL A 109 7.15 10.73 -2.14
N SER A 110 6.26 10.25 -2.98
CA SER A 110 5.90 10.91 -4.24
C SER A 110 4.54 11.58 -4.19
N ARG A 111 3.47 10.81 -4.00
CA ARG A 111 2.11 11.32 -3.96
C ARG A 111 1.20 10.45 -3.12
N ILE A 112 0.08 11.04 -2.69
CA ILE A 112 -0.93 10.31 -1.92
C ILE A 112 -1.60 9.25 -2.80
N CYS A 113 -1.92 8.11 -2.19
CA CYS A 113 -2.71 7.08 -2.85
C CYS A 113 -4.19 7.44 -2.76
N GLU A 114 -4.84 7.54 -3.92
CA GLU A 114 -6.27 7.77 -3.97
C GLU A 114 -7.05 6.46 -3.78
N PRO A 115 -8.19 6.48 -3.09
CA PRO A 115 -9.04 5.30 -2.97
C PRO A 115 -9.49 4.79 -4.34
N CYS A 116 -9.58 3.46 -4.48
CA CYS A 116 -9.86 2.80 -5.75
C CYS A 116 -10.93 1.72 -5.57
N ARG A 117 -11.77 1.53 -6.58
CA ARG A 117 -12.83 0.51 -6.58
C ARG A 117 -12.31 -0.93 -6.48
N THR A 118 -11.03 -1.15 -6.70
CA THR A 118 -10.39 -2.43 -6.46
C THR A 118 -10.63 -2.94 -5.03
N LEU A 119 -10.86 -2.04 -4.08
CA LEU A 119 -11.19 -2.39 -2.70
C LEU A 119 -12.47 -3.24 -2.58
N SER A 120 -13.34 -3.25 -3.58
CA SER A 120 -14.51 -4.14 -3.62
C SER A 120 -14.14 -5.61 -3.70
N GLN A 121 -12.89 -5.93 -4.07
CA GLN A 121 -12.37 -7.30 -4.12
C GLN A 121 -12.18 -7.90 -2.73
N LEU A 122 -12.11 -7.06 -1.69
CA LEU A 122 -11.94 -7.53 -0.31
C LEU A 122 -13.22 -8.20 0.18
N PRO A 123 -13.16 -9.45 0.71
CA PRO A 123 -14.34 -10.18 1.16
C PRO A 123 -15.13 -9.44 2.24
N THR A 124 -14.46 -8.68 3.11
CA THR A 124 -15.10 -7.91 4.18
C THR A 124 -15.73 -6.61 3.72
N ILE A 125 -15.46 -6.18 2.50
CA ILE A 125 -15.96 -4.93 1.93
C ILE A 125 -17.01 -5.22 0.85
N GLY A 126 -16.60 -5.92 -0.21
CA GLY A 126 -17.48 -6.26 -1.32
C GLY A 126 -18.06 -5.04 -2.02
N LYS A 127 -19.10 -5.29 -2.81
CA LYS A 127 -19.79 -4.23 -3.55
C LYS A 127 -20.68 -3.35 -2.67
N THR A 128 -21.05 -3.85 -1.47
CA THR A 128 -21.97 -3.13 -0.59
C THR A 128 -21.31 -2.03 0.22
N GLN A 129 -20.08 -2.23 0.69
CA GLN A 129 -19.38 -1.28 1.53
C GLN A 129 -18.32 -0.45 0.79
N VAL A 130 -18.02 -0.78 -0.45
CA VAL A 130 -16.93 -0.11 -1.18
C VAL A 130 -17.17 1.40 -1.33
N LYS A 131 -18.41 1.82 -1.55
CA LYS A 131 -18.73 3.25 -1.69
C LYS A 131 -18.39 4.02 -0.42
N GLU A 132 -18.78 3.49 0.72
CA GLU A 132 -18.51 4.11 2.01
C GLU A 132 -17.00 4.13 2.29
N LEU A 133 -16.31 3.02 2.03
CA LEU A 133 -14.86 2.94 2.21
C LEU A 133 -14.13 3.96 1.31
N LEU A 134 -14.54 4.09 0.05
CA LEU A 134 -13.94 5.07 -0.86
C LEU A 134 -14.08 6.50 -0.34
N GLN A 135 -15.21 6.83 0.26
CA GLN A 135 -15.44 8.16 0.83
C GLN A 135 -14.63 8.39 2.09
N LYS A 136 -14.61 7.42 3.00
CA LYS A 136 -13.99 7.55 4.32
C LYS A 136 -12.48 7.35 4.31
N SER A 137 -11.94 6.66 3.30
CA SER A 137 -10.52 6.39 3.22
C SER A 137 -9.69 7.48 2.52
N ARG A 138 -10.32 8.56 2.07
CA ARG A 138 -9.59 9.69 1.50
C ARG A 138 -8.60 10.25 2.52
N GLY A 139 -7.32 10.36 2.10
CA GLY A 139 -6.26 10.79 2.99
C GLY A 139 -5.71 9.71 3.93
N LEU A 140 -6.34 8.53 3.96
CA LEU A 140 -5.94 7.41 4.83
C LEU A 140 -5.51 6.18 4.05
N ARG A 141 -5.32 6.32 2.75
CA ARG A 141 -5.03 5.19 1.84
C ARG A 141 -3.53 4.96 1.66
N GLY A 142 -2.70 5.75 2.32
CA GLY A 142 -1.25 5.67 2.24
C GLY A 142 -0.63 6.58 1.19
N TRP A 143 0.67 6.46 1.04
CA TRP A 143 1.49 7.27 0.16
C TRP A 143 2.30 6.39 -0.78
N TYR A 144 2.32 6.75 -2.06
CA TYR A 144 3.28 6.16 -2.98
C TYR A 144 4.68 6.71 -2.74
N ALA A 145 5.67 5.89 -3.06
CA ALA A 145 7.07 6.27 -2.99
C ALA A 145 7.82 5.72 -4.20
N ARG A 146 8.84 6.47 -4.60
CA ARG A 146 9.82 5.99 -5.58
C ARG A 146 11.03 5.43 -4.86
N VAL A 147 11.71 4.50 -5.51
CA VAL A 147 12.92 3.88 -4.97
C VAL A 147 14.13 4.68 -5.48
N LEU A 148 14.83 5.37 -4.58
CA LEU A 148 16.03 6.12 -4.93
C LEU A 148 17.27 5.24 -4.92
N ARG A 149 17.35 4.31 -3.96
CA ARG A 149 18.42 3.33 -3.86
C ARG A 149 17.82 1.97 -3.53
N GLU A 150 18.20 0.98 -4.32
CA GLU A 150 17.76 -0.40 -4.20
C GLU A 150 18.47 -1.17 -3.09
#